data_07b281e25f66c5f6212af5a6eb7a3f27
#
_entry.id   07b281e25f66c5f6212af5a6eb7a3f27
#
_cell.length_a   1.000
_cell.length_b   1.000
_cell.length_c   1.000
_cell.angle_alpha   90.00
_cell.angle_beta   90.00
_cell.angle_gamma   90.00
#
_symmetry.space_group_name_H-M   'P 1'
#
loop_
_entity.id
_entity.type
_entity.pdbx_description
1 polymer ?
#
loop_
_entity_poly.entity_id
_entity_poly.type
_entity_poly.pdbx_seq_one_letter_code
_entity_poly.pdbx_strand_id
1 'polypeptide(L)'
;MPADKYNRNLKSFEKALLQLGDALEESESPIVRDACLQRFEFSYELLWKTLKIFLEETHGVRAVSPRQVFKEAFALSIIEEEQTFVEMIESRNPLSHT
;
A
#
# COMPACT_ATOMS: atom_id res chain seq x y z
N MET A 1 -22.13 -5.23 4.44
CA MET A 1 -21.57 -4.81 5.74
C MET A 1 -20.21 -4.15 5.54
N PRO A 2 -19.94 -3.02 6.22
CA PRO A 2 -18.66 -2.32 6.09
C PRO A 2 -17.45 -3.20 6.37
N ALA A 3 -17.51 -4.06 7.39
CA ALA A 3 -16.42 -4.97 7.74
C ALA A 3 -16.09 -5.95 6.62
N ASP A 4 -17.07 -6.32 5.79
CA ASP A 4 -16.83 -7.25 4.69
C ASP A 4 -15.94 -6.62 3.62
N LYS A 5 -16.15 -5.34 3.32
CA LYS A 5 -15.34 -4.61 2.35
C LYS A 5 -13.90 -4.50 2.82
N TYR A 6 -13.69 -4.13 4.08
CA TYR A 6 -12.37 -4.06 4.67
C TYR A 6 -11.67 -5.41 4.62
N ASN A 7 -12.36 -6.47 5.05
CA ASN A 7 -11.78 -7.81 5.09
C ASN A 7 -11.39 -8.31 3.70
N ARG A 8 -12.20 -8.04 2.68
CA ARG A 8 -11.86 -8.42 1.29
C ARG A 8 -10.62 -7.70 0.81
N ASN A 9 -10.52 -6.40 1.09
CA ASN A 9 -9.38 -5.61 0.69
C ASN A 9 -8.11 -6.05 1.42
N LEU A 10 -8.23 -6.34 2.72
CA LEU A 10 -7.11 -6.83 3.52
C LEU A 10 -6.58 -8.16 2.97
N LYS A 11 -7.47 -9.09 2.65
CA LYS A 11 -7.06 -10.38 2.07
C LYS A 11 -6.38 -10.21 0.72
N SER A 12 -6.90 -9.31 -0.10
CA SER A 12 -6.27 -9.02 -1.39
C SER A 12 -4.88 -8.41 -1.22
N PHE A 13 -4.71 -7.53 -0.23
CA PHE A 13 -3.42 -6.94 0.09
C PHE A 13 -2.44 -8.02 0.57
N GLU A 14 -2.87 -8.89 1.48
CA GLU A 14 -2.01 -9.98 1.98
C GLU A 14 -1.54 -10.88 0.84
N LYS A 15 -2.44 -11.23 -0.07
CA LYS A 15 -2.12 -12.03 -1.23
C LYS A 15 -1.11 -11.33 -2.14
N ALA A 16 -1.32 -10.03 -2.36
CA ALA A 16 -0.40 -9.23 -3.18
C ALA A 16 1.00 -9.18 -2.57
N LEU A 17 1.10 -9.05 -1.25
CA LEU A 17 2.39 -9.06 -0.55
C LEU A 17 3.11 -10.40 -0.72
N LEU A 18 2.39 -11.51 -0.63
CA LEU A 18 2.98 -12.84 -0.84
C LEU A 18 3.51 -12.97 -2.27
N GLN A 19 2.77 -12.49 -3.25
CA GLN A 19 3.20 -12.52 -4.65
C GLN A 19 4.43 -11.65 -4.88
N LEU A 20 4.50 -10.48 -4.23
CA LEU A 20 5.69 -9.64 -4.29
C LEU A 20 6.88 -10.34 -3.68
N GLY A 21 6.69 -10.98 -2.51
CA GLY A 21 7.74 -11.75 -1.85
C GLY A 21 8.28 -12.86 -2.75
N ASP A 22 7.40 -13.58 -3.43
CA ASP A 22 7.79 -14.64 -4.37
C ASP A 22 8.66 -14.09 -5.50
N ALA A 23 8.28 -12.93 -6.04
CA ALA A 23 9.06 -12.31 -7.12
C ALA A 23 10.45 -11.87 -6.64
N LEU A 24 10.53 -11.38 -5.39
CA LEU A 24 11.80 -10.92 -4.82
C LEU A 24 12.77 -12.07 -4.55
N GLU A 25 12.28 -13.29 -4.43
CA GLU A 25 13.12 -14.49 -4.23
C GLU A 25 13.70 -15.04 -5.53
N GLU A 26 13.18 -14.60 -6.68
CA GLU A 26 13.68 -15.06 -7.97
C GLU A 26 15.03 -14.43 -8.31
N SER A 27 15.81 -15.13 -9.15
CA SER A 27 17.09 -14.60 -9.62
C SER A 27 16.87 -13.34 -10.42
N GLU A 28 17.72 -12.33 -10.18
CA GLU A 28 17.58 -11.03 -10.82
C GLU A 28 17.69 -11.11 -12.34
N SER A 29 16.75 -10.47 -13.02
CA SER A 29 16.72 -10.34 -14.49
C SER A 29 15.81 -9.16 -14.81
N PRO A 30 15.85 -8.62 -16.03
CA PRO A 30 14.93 -7.56 -16.43
C PRO A 30 13.46 -7.95 -16.25
N ILE A 31 13.10 -9.19 -16.58
CA ILE A 31 11.73 -9.68 -16.43
C ILE A 31 11.33 -9.73 -14.97
N VAL A 32 12.21 -10.25 -14.10
CA VAL A 32 11.95 -10.31 -12.67
C VAL A 32 11.84 -8.93 -12.07
N ARG A 33 12.69 -8.00 -12.50
CA ARG A 33 12.65 -6.61 -12.04
C ARG A 33 11.31 -5.97 -12.37
N ASP A 34 10.83 -6.17 -13.60
CA ASP A 34 9.53 -5.64 -14.04
C ASP A 34 8.39 -6.27 -13.23
N ALA A 35 8.48 -7.57 -12.97
CA ALA A 35 7.47 -8.24 -12.15
C ALA A 35 7.44 -7.70 -10.72
N CYS A 36 8.60 -7.44 -10.13
CA CYS A 36 8.68 -6.88 -8.78
C CYS A 36 8.08 -5.49 -8.73
N LEU A 37 8.37 -4.65 -9.71
CA LEU A 37 7.81 -3.30 -9.78
C LEU A 37 6.28 -3.33 -9.89
N GLN A 38 5.77 -4.18 -10.79
CA GLN A 38 4.32 -4.30 -10.98
C GLN A 38 3.63 -4.81 -9.72
N ARG A 39 4.20 -5.81 -9.07
CA ARG A 39 3.65 -6.38 -7.84
C ARG A 39 3.75 -5.41 -6.68
N PHE A 40 4.82 -4.61 -6.62
CA PHE A 40 4.94 -3.54 -5.64
C PHE A 40 3.82 -2.50 -5.83
N GLU A 41 3.61 -2.04 -7.06
CA GLU A 41 2.57 -1.06 -7.35
C GLU A 41 1.19 -1.56 -6.98
N PHE A 42 0.91 -2.81 -7.28
CA PHE A 42 -0.36 -3.44 -6.94
C PHE A 42 -0.55 -3.53 -5.43
N SER A 43 0.49 -3.96 -4.71
CA SER A 43 0.46 -4.03 -3.24
C SER A 43 0.27 -2.66 -2.61
N TYR A 44 0.95 -1.66 -3.15
CA TYR A 44 0.83 -0.27 -2.67
C TYR A 44 -0.60 0.24 -2.84
N GLU A 45 -1.21 0.01 -4.00
CA GLU A 45 -2.59 0.43 -4.24
C GLU A 45 -3.55 -0.21 -3.24
N LEU A 46 -3.39 -1.50 -3.00
CA LEU A 46 -4.23 -2.21 -2.03
C LEU A 46 -3.98 -1.75 -0.60
N LEU A 47 -2.74 -1.43 -0.27
CA LEU A 47 -2.38 -0.95 1.06
C LEU A 47 -3.12 0.34 1.41
N TRP A 48 -2.94 1.38 0.58
CA TRP A 48 -3.55 2.65 0.93
C TRP A 48 -5.07 2.63 0.84
N LYS A 49 -5.64 1.84 -0.08
CA LYS A 49 -7.09 1.69 -0.17
C LYS A 49 -7.67 0.94 1.03
N THR A 50 -6.96 -0.08 1.50
CA THR A 50 -7.37 -0.82 2.71
C THR A 50 -7.34 0.09 3.93
N LEU A 51 -6.27 0.88 4.08
CA LEU A 51 -6.15 1.85 5.17
C LEU A 51 -7.25 2.92 5.07
N LYS A 52 -7.56 3.38 3.87
CA LYS A 52 -8.62 4.36 3.66
C LYS A 52 -9.95 3.84 4.19
N ILE A 53 -10.29 2.60 3.84
CA ILE A 53 -11.52 1.96 4.31
C ILE A 53 -11.52 1.85 5.83
N PHE A 54 -10.40 1.40 6.40
CA PHE A 54 -10.26 1.27 7.84
C PHE A 54 -10.48 2.60 8.56
N LEU A 55 -9.86 3.68 8.05
CA LEU A 55 -10.00 5.01 8.64
C LEU A 55 -11.45 5.50 8.59
N GLU A 56 -12.14 5.27 7.49
CA GLU A 56 -13.54 5.67 7.36
C GLU A 56 -14.43 4.89 8.31
N GLU A 57 -14.25 3.57 8.37
CA GLU A 57 -15.16 2.69 9.12
C GLU A 57 -14.92 2.72 10.63
N THR A 58 -13.67 2.87 11.06
CA THR A 58 -13.35 2.82 12.49
C THR A 58 -13.21 4.19 13.13
N HIS A 59 -12.81 5.21 12.38
CA HIS A 59 -12.53 6.54 12.92
C HIS A 59 -13.32 7.65 12.26
N GLY A 60 -14.14 7.34 11.25
CA GLY A 60 -14.92 8.35 10.54
C GLY A 60 -14.07 9.36 9.77
N VAL A 61 -12.82 9.02 9.48
CA VAL A 61 -11.90 9.91 8.80
C VAL A 61 -12.02 9.71 7.30
N ARG A 62 -12.22 10.80 6.56
CA ARG A 62 -12.24 10.79 5.10
C ARG A 62 -10.93 11.30 4.55
N ALA A 63 -10.12 10.38 4.05
CA ALA A 63 -8.88 10.71 3.36
C ALA A 63 -9.05 10.36 1.88
N VAL A 64 -8.59 11.22 0.97
CA VAL A 64 -8.86 11.09 -0.47
C VAL A 64 -7.61 10.81 -1.29
N SER A 65 -6.44 10.79 -0.69
CA SER A 65 -5.18 10.53 -1.37
C SER A 65 -4.30 9.62 -0.53
N PRO A 66 -3.35 8.89 -1.17
CA PRO A 66 -2.42 8.06 -0.39
C PRO A 66 -1.68 8.85 0.69
N ARG A 67 -1.18 10.04 0.36
CA ARG A 67 -0.44 10.87 1.32
C ARG A 67 -1.31 11.20 2.53
N GLN A 68 -2.56 11.58 2.29
CA GLN A 68 -3.49 11.92 3.36
C GLN A 68 -3.84 10.70 4.20
N VAL A 69 -4.04 9.53 3.55
CA VAL A 69 -4.32 8.28 4.24
C VAL A 69 -3.18 7.91 5.19
N PHE A 70 -1.94 7.95 4.71
CA PHE A 70 -0.79 7.59 5.54
C PHE A 70 -0.57 8.60 6.66
N LYS A 71 -0.78 9.88 6.40
CA LYS A 71 -0.66 10.92 7.41
C LYS A 71 -1.66 10.69 8.55
N GLU A 72 -2.91 10.42 8.21
CA GLU A 72 -3.95 10.17 9.20
C GLU A 72 -3.69 8.87 9.97
N ALA A 73 -3.26 7.82 9.28
CA ALA A 73 -2.93 6.56 9.92
C ALA A 73 -1.77 6.71 10.89
N PHE A 74 -0.77 7.51 10.55
CA PHE A 74 0.35 7.79 11.45
C PHE A 74 -0.13 8.58 12.66
N ALA A 75 -0.97 9.62 12.46
CA ALA A 75 -1.49 10.44 13.54
C ALA A 75 -2.31 9.63 14.54
N LEU A 76 -2.98 8.57 14.08
CA LEU A 76 -3.78 7.69 14.93
C LEU A 76 -2.99 6.49 15.47
N SER A 77 -1.68 6.47 15.23
CA SER A 77 -0.78 5.39 15.65
C SER A 77 -1.11 4.03 15.04
N ILE A 78 -1.82 4.03 13.91
CA ILE A 78 -2.10 2.81 13.17
C ILE A 78 -0.83 2.32 12.48
N ILE A 79 -0.02 3.26 11.99
CA ILE A 79 1.32 2.97 11.46
C ILE A 79 2.34 3.71 12.31
N GLU A 80 3.53 3.13 12.45
CA GLU A 80 4.56 3.64 13.35
C GLU A 80 5.67 4.41 12.64
N GLU A 81 5.89 4.14 11.35
CA GLU A 81 6.95 4.78 10.58
C GLU A 81 6.39 5.60 9.43
N GLU A 82 6.32 6.91 9.62
CA GLU A 82 5.84 7.81 8.58
C GLU A 82 6.81 7.87 7.40
N GLN A 83 8.12 7.88 7.66
CA GLN A 83 9.12 8.07 6.62
C GLN A 83 9.09 6.98 5.55
N THR A 84 8.92 5.73 5.95
CA THR A 84 8.82 4.61 5.02
C THR A 84 7.67 4.82 4.03
N PHE A 85 6.53 5.27 4.53
CA PHE A 85 5.35 5.48 3.69
C PHE A 85 5.51 6.69 2.78
N VAL A 86 6.18 7.75 3.25
CA VAL A 86 6.50 8.90 2.41
C VAL A 86 7.41 8.47 1.26
N GLU A 87 8.42 7.66 1.55
CA GLU A 87 9.32 7.14 0.53
C GLU A 87 8.60 6.27 -0.49
N MET A 88 7.62 5.47 -0.05
CA MET A 88 6.80 4.68 -0.96
C MET A 88 6.01 5.57 -1.91
N ILE A 89 5.42 6.65 -1.41
CA ILE A 89 4.69 7.61 -2.24
C ILE A 89 5.62 8.23 -3.27
N GLU A 90 6.80 8.66 -2.84
CA GLU A 90 7.78 9.28 -3.72
C GLU A 90 8.29 8.32 -4.79
N SER A 91 8.47 7.05 -4.43
CA SER A 91 8.88 6.01 -5.37
C SER A 91 7.83 5.78 -6.46
N ARG A 92 6.55 5.99 -6.13
CA ARG A 92 5.45 5.86 -7.09
C ARG A 92 5.30 7.06 -8.01
N ASN A 93 5.82 8.20 -7.63
CA ASN A 93 5.69 9.42 -8.41
C ASN A 93 6.65 9.40 -9.60
N PRO A 94 6.14 9.38 -10.86
CA PRO A 94 7.03 9.32 -12.03
C PRO A 94 8.01 10.49 -12.10
N LEU A 95 7.62 11.66 -11.60
CA LEU A 95 8.45 12.85 -11.64
C LEU A 95 9.66 12.76 -10.71
N SER A 96 9.59 11.93 -9.68
CA SER A 96 10.72 11.79 -8.75
C SER A 96 11.84 10.92 -9.31
N HIS A 97 11.64 10.32 -10.47
CA HIS A 97 12.65 9.48 -11.14
C HIS A 97 13.40 10.18 -12.26
N THR A 98 13.13 11.43 -12.49
CA THR A 98 13.79 12.21 -13.55
C THR A 98 14.97 13.06 -13.08
#